data_320fb89792ff3bf16efaf097c847b7e6
#
_entry.id   320fb89792ff3bf16efaf097c847b7e6
#
_cell.length_a   1.000
_cell.length_b   1.000
_cell.length_c   1.000
_cell.angle_alpha   90.00
_cell.angle_beta   90.00
_cell.angle_gamma   90.00
#
_symmetry.space_group_name_H-M   'P 1'
#
loop_
_entity.id
_entity.type
_entity.pdbx_description
1 polymer ?
#
loop_
_entity_poly.entity_id
_entity_poly.type
_entity_poly.pdbx_seq_one_letter_code
_entity_poly.pdbx_strand_id
1 'polypeptide(L)'
;MFAAATMIQLTNVSKNYGDSGAVQALHNLSLTVEQGERVAVMGPSGSGKSTLLNLICGLDQPTSGSIKLEGMELAALDDDRRTRLRREKLGMIFQTFNLLPTLTALENVALPLHLQCLRRRETEERALAMLERVGLKVRSHHRPDQLSGGERQRVAIARALVFRPPILLGDEPTGNLDSNTGEEILRLLDDLHREFNNTILLVTHNDLAAAFCDRVLTLRDGQFVKEIHTGRTGSAAGSES
;
A
#
# COMPACT_ATOMS: atom_id res chain seq x y z
N MET A 1 -10.18 17.19 -21.23
CA MET A 1 -9.78 15.96 -20.50
C MET A 1 -8.52 16.34 -19.74
N PHE A 2 -8.60 16.57 -18.43
CA PHE A 2 -7.39 16.79 -17.63
C PHE A 2 -6.66 15.45 -17.52
N ALA A 3 -5.35 15.41 -17.80
CA ALA A 3 -4.55 14.22 -17.55
C ALA A 3 -4.61 13.88 -16.07
N ALA A 4 -4.80 12.60 -15.73
CA ALA A 4 -4.76 12.16 -14.35
C ALA A 4 -3.39 12.49 -13.74
N ALA A 5 -3.37 12.88 -12.47
CA ALA A 5 -2.12 13.21 -11.80
C ALA A 5 -1.29 11.95 -11.57
N THR A 6 -0.01 11.99 -11.93
CA THR A 6 0.91 10.88 -11.65
C THR A 6 1.26 10.82 -10.17
N MET A 7 0.97 9.69 -9.53
CA MET A 7 1.19 9.47 -8.10
C MET A 7 2.50 8.77 -7.79
N ILE A 8 2.86 7.77 -8.60
CA ILE A 8 4.12 7.02 -8.48
C ILE A 8 4.77 7.00 -9.86
N GLN A 9 6.02 7.42 -9.94
CA GLN A 9 6.80 7.37 -11.18
C GLN A 9 8.18 6.79 -10.89
N LEU A 10 8.50 5.69 -11.57
CA LEU A 10 9.82 5.09 -11.64
C LEU A 10 10.38 5.31 -13.05
N THR A 11 11.62 5.72 -13.16
CA THR A 11 12.30 5.91 -14.44
C THR A 11 13.66 5.21 -14.41
N ASN A 12 13.79 4.15 -15.19
CA ASN A 12 15.02 3.35 -15.35
C ASN A 12 15.66 2.92 -14.00
N VAL A 13 14.82 2.52 -13.04
CA VAL A 13 15.25 2.19 -11.68
C VAL A 13 15.96 0.85 -11.65
N SER A 14 17.18 0.82 -11.11
CA SER A 14 17.92 -0.40 -10.83
C SER A 14 18.37 -0.44 -9.37
N LYS A 15 18.44 -1.64 -8.80
CA LYS A 15 18.93 -1.86 -7.44
C LYS A 15 19.84 -3.05 -7.38
N ASN A 16 21.07 -2.83 -6.92
CA ASN A 16 22.08 -3.84 -6.67
C ASN A 16 22.41 -3.88 -5.18
N TYR A 17 22.66 -5.06 -4.64
CA TYR A 17 23.12 -5.30 -3.28
C TYR A 17 24.50 -5.96 -3.29
N GLY A 18 25.27 -5.75 -2.22
CA GLY A 18 26.63 -6.27 -2.03
C GLY A 18 27.72 -5.33 -2.55
N ASP A 19 28.93 -5.44 -1.98
CA ASP A 19 30.07 -4.54 -2.23
C ASP A 19 30.58 -4.54 -3.68
N SER A 20 30.22 -5.56 -4.46
CA SER A 20 30.56 -5.69 -5.88
C SER A 20 29.35 -5.65 -6.82
N GLY A 21 28.15 -5.30 -6.30
CA GLY A 21 26.91 -5.38 -7.08
C GLY A 21 26.50 -6.82 -7.41
N ALA A 22 26.91 -7.79 -6.58
CA ALA A 22 26.78 -9.22 -6.85
C ALA A 22 25.34 -9.72 -6.99
N VAL A 23 24.34 -9.02 -6.39
CA VAL A 23 22.92 -9.37 -6.50
C VAL A 23 22.17 -8.19 -7.09
N GLN A 24 21.77 -8.31 -8.34
CA GLN A 24 20.90 -7.34 -9.00
C GLN A 24 19.45 -7.68 -8.70
N ALA A 25 18.87 -6.93 -7.76
CA ALA A 25 17.47 -7.15 -7.32
C ALA A 25 16.44 -6.53 -8.27
N LEU A 26 16.76 -5.38 -8.88
CA LEU A 26 15.92 -4.70 -9.88
C LEU A 26 16.81 -4.21 -11.03
N HIS A 27 16.29 -4.33 -12.25
CA HIS A 27 17.01 -3.98 -13.46
C HIS A 27 16.16 -3.10 -14.38
N ASN A 28 16.51 -1.82 -14.45
CA ASN A 28 15.97 -0.83 -15.39
C ASN A 28 14.43 -0.76 -15.42
N LEU A 29 13.80 -0.75 -14.23
CA LEU A 29 12.35 -0.68 -14.11
C LEU A 29 11.84 0.72 -14.40
N SER A 30 10.79 0.81 -15.23
CA SER A 30 10.02 2.03 -15.42
C SER A 30 8.54 1.72 -15.21
N LEU A 31 7.86 2.57 -14.42
CA LEU A 31 6.46 2.42 -14.06
C LEU A 31 5.87 3.80 -13.79
N THR A 32 4.67 4.03 -14.29
CA THR A 32 3.85 5.18 -13.93
C THR A 32 2.52 4.67 -13.37
N VAL A 33 2.11 5.18 -12.21
CA VAL A 33 0.81 4.89 -11.60
C VAL A 33 0.06 6.20 -11.42
N GLU A 34 -1.13 6.27 -11.99
CA GLU A 34 -1.96 7.47 -11.98
C GLU A 34 -2.84 7.53 -10.72
N GLN A 35 -3.37 8.72 -10.43
CA GLN A 35 -4.26 8.93 -9.29
C GLN A 35 -5.50 8.03 -9.38
N GLY A 36 -5.83 7.35 -8.29
CA GLY A 36 -6.97 6.44 -8.21
C GLY A 36 -6.77 5.11 -8.92
N GLU A 37 -5.61 4.86 -9.55
CA GLU A 37 -5.30 3.58 -10.18
C GLU A 37 -4.94 2.51 -9.13
N ARG A 38 -5.36 1.27 -9.39
CA ARG A 38 -4.96 0.08 -8.62
C ARG A 38 -4.04 -0.77 -9.47
N VAL A 39 -2.81 -0.93 -9.06
CA VAL A 39 -1.79 -1.70 -9.77
C VAL A 39 -1.34 -2.86 -8.91
N ALA A 40 -1.32 -4.07 -9.48
CA ALA A 40 -0.69 -5.23 -8.87
C ALA A 40 0.66 -5.53 -9.52
N VAL A 41 1.66 -5.81 -8.72
CA VAL A 41 2.96 -6.36 -9.15
C VAL A 41 3.03 -7.81 -8.69
N MET A 42 2.90 -8.73 -9.64
CA MET A 42 2.99 -10.17 -9.41
C MET A 42 4.38 -10.70 -9.73
N GLY A 43 4.73 -11.83 -9.14
CA GLY A 43 5.97 -12.54 -9.48
C GLY A 43 6.36 -13.55 -8.40
N PRO A 44 7.27 -14.49 -8.73
CA PRO A 44 7.74 -15.50 -7.78
C PRO A 44 8.48 -14.88 -6.60
N SER A 45 8.72 -15.68 -5.56
CA SER A 45 9.61 -15.27 -4.45
C SER A 45 11.00 -14.93 -5.00
N GLY A 46 11.60 -13.87 -4.48
CA GLY A 46 12.93 -13.40 -4.93
C GLY A 46 12.91 -12.55 -6.22
N SER A 47 11.77 -12.30 -6.87
CA SER A 47 11.73 -11.49 -8.10
C SER A 47 12.01 -10.00 -7.92
N GLY A 48 12.12 -9.49 -6.67
CA GLY A 48 12.40 -8.08 -6.38
C GLY A 48 11.21 -7.27 -5.87
N LYS A 49 10.03 -7.89 -5.62
CA LYS A 49 8.80 -7.19 -5.20
C LYS A 49 8.97 -6.36 -3.91
N SER A 50 9.53 -6.96 -2.86
CA SER A 50 9.74 -6.26 -1.58
C SER A 50 10.82 -5.16 -1.73
N THR A 51 11.84 -5.39 -2.57
CA THR A 51 12.82 -4.35 -2.92
C THR A 51 12.12 -3.16 -3.59
N LEU A 52 11.24 -3.43 -4.56
CA LEU A 52 10.46 -2.38 -5.23
C LEU A 52 9.63 -1.56 -4.23
N LEU A 53 8.91 -2.22 -3.30
CA LEU A 53 8.15 -1.51 -2.25
C LEU A 53 9.06 -0.68 -1.36
N ASN A 54 10.20 -1.22 -0.91
CA ASN A 54 11.15 -0.49 -0.06
C ASN A 54 11.70 0.76 -0.74
N LEU A 55 11.98 0.69 -2.03
CA LEU A 55 12.41 1.86 -2.81
C LEU A 55 11.29 2.90 -2.93
N ILE A 56 10.05 2.49 -3.22
CA ILE A 56 8.90 3.40 -3.31
C ILE A 56 8.60 4.04 -1.95
N CYS A 57 8.74 3.29 -0.84
CA CYS A 57 8.61 3.84 0.51
C CYS A 57 9.75 4.79 0.91
N GLY A 58 10.81 4.88 0.13
CA GLY A 58 12.03 5.60 0.51
C GLY A 58 12.73 5.01 1.76
N LEU A 59 12.53 3.71 2.02
CA LEU A 59 13.24 2.95 3.06
C LEU A 59 14.62 2.51 2.56
N ASP A 60 14.79 2.42 1.24
CA ASP A 60 16.04 2.16 0.56
C ASP A 60 16.18 3.11 -0.64
N GLN A 61 17.37 3.19 -1.23
CA GLN A 61 17.66 4.05 -2.37
C GLN A 61 17.99 3.21 -3.60
N PRO A 62 17.58 3.61 -4.81
CA PRO A 62 17.99 2.94 -6.03
C PRO A 62 19.50 3.12 -6.26
N THR A 63 20.14 2.14 -6.91
CA THR A 63 21.53 2.26 -7.37
C THR A 63 21.63 3.21 -8.56
N SER A 64 20.59 3.22 -9.41
CA SER A 64 20.44 4.16 -10.53
C SER A 64 18.98 4.36 -10.87
N GLY A 65 18.67 5.41 -11.63
CA GLY A 65 17.32 5.80 -12.00
C GLY A 65 16.70 6.80 -11.01
N SER A 66 15.42 7.10 -11.19
CA SER A 66 14.68 8.12 -10.45
C SER A 66 13.34 7.57 -9.97
N ILE A 67 12.95 7.94 -8.74
CA ILE A 67 11.65 7.61 -8.15
C ILE A 67 11.00 8.88 -7.66
N LYS A 68 9.80 9.18 -8.18
CA LYS A 68 9.00 10.31 -7.76
C LYS A 68 7.66 9.86 -7.18
N LEU A 69 7.25 10.49 -6.09
CA LEU A 69 5.93 10.37 -5.51
C LEU A 69 5.25 11.73 -5.53
N GLU A 70 4.06 11.83 -6.13
CA GLU A 70 3.36 13.11 -6.36
C GLU A 70 4.30 14.18 -6.95
N GLY A 71 5.16 13.81 -7.90
CA GLY A 71 6.15 14.68 -8.52
C GLY A 71 7.40 14.98 -7.69
N MET A 72 7.46 14.58 -6.42
CA MET A 72 8.64 14.79 -5.55
C MET A 72 9.68 13.69 -5.77
N GLU A 73 10.90 14.07 -6.15
CA GLU A 73 12.04 13.15 -6.33
C GLU A 73 12.56 12.66 -4.97
N LEU A 74 12.49 11.34 -4.71
CA LEU A 74 12.89 10.76 -3.42
C LEU A 74 14.38 10.91 -3.13
N ALA A 75 15.23 10.87 -4.15
CA ALA A 75 16.68 11.02 -3.99
C ALA A 75 17.08 12.45 -3.53
N ALA A 76 16.24 13.45 -3.82
CA ALA A 76 16.48 14.84 -3.39
C ALA A 76 16.05 15.11 -1.94
N LEU A 77 15.38 14.16 -1.28
CA LEU A 77 14.89 14.31 0.09
C LEU A 77 15.93 13.83 1.10
N ASP A 78 16.13 14.61 2.16
CA ASP A 78 16.82 14.16 3.38
C ASP A 78 15.95 13.16 4.17
N ASP A 79 16.52 12.56 5.23
CA ASP A 79 15.83 11.53 6.03
C ASP A 79 14.58 12.05 6.73
N ASP A 80 14.60 13.30 7.20
CA ASP A 80 13.47 13.94 7.87
C ASP A 80 12.30 14.13 6.88
N ARG A 81 12.58 14.61 5.67
CA ARG A 81 11.58 14.80 4.62
C ARG A 81 11.04 13.46 4.13
N ARG A 82 11.88 12.43 3.95
CA ARG A 82 11.43 11.07 3.63
C ARG A 82 10.52 10.49 4.73
N THR A 83 10.89 10.70 6.00
CA THR A 83 10.08 10.27 7.13
C THR A 83 8.74 11.00 7.17
N ARG A 84 8.72 12.31 6.91
CA ARG A 84 7.48 13.08 6.79
C ARG A 84 6.62 12.59 5.64
N LEU A 85 7.21 12.34 4.45
CA LEU A 85 6.50 11.81 3.29
C LEU A 85 5.83 10.47 3.61
N ARG A 86 6.55 9.52 4.24
CA ARG A 86 5.96 8.24 4.68
C ARG A 86 4.78 8.46 5.61
N ARG A 87 4.94 9.34 6.62
CA ARG A 87 3.92 9.62 7.63
C ARG A 87 2.67 10.28 7.07
N GLU A 88 2.80 11.11 6.04
CA GLU A 88 1.71 11.95 5.53
C GLU A 88 1.10 11.42 4.23
N LYS A 89 1.85 10.68 3.41
CA LYS A 89 1.47 10.31 2.05
C LYS A 89 1.32 8.81 1.80
N LEU A 90 1.91 7.96 2.62
CA LEU A 90 1.97 6.53 2.38
C LEU A 90 1.25 5.74 3.47
N GLY A 91 0.16 5.04 3.10
CA GLY A 91 -0.38 3.95 3.90
C GLY A 91 0.33 2.65 3.55
N MET A 92 0.57 1.78 4.54
CA MET A 92 1.25 0.52 4.32
C MET A 92 0.49 -0.63 4.97
N ILE A 93 0.19 -1.67 4.18
CA ILE A 93 -0.41 -2.92 4.63
C ILE A 93 0.64 -4.02 4.44
N PHE A 94 0.88 -4.80 5.50
CA PHE A 94 1.89 -5.87 5.50
C PHE A 94 1.23 -7.26 5.59
N GLN A 95 1.89 -8.26 5.06
CA GLN A 95 1.47 -9.65 5.15
C GLN A 95 1.34 -10.14 6.60
N THR A 96 2.26 -9.73 7.48
CA THR A 96 2.31 -10.11 8.90
C THR A 96 1.58 -9.13 9.82
N PHE A 97 0.67 -8.30 9.25
CA PHE A 97 -0.12 -7.28 9.94
C PHE A 97 0.72 -6.17 10.60
N ASN A 98 1.87 -6.47 11.16
CA ASN A 98 2.78 -5.56 11.89
C ASN A 98 2.05 -4.70 12.93
N LEU A 99 1.07 -5.29 13.64
CA LEU A 99 0.42 -4.65 14.78
C LEU A 99 1.33 -4.70 16.00
N LEU A 100 1.31 -3.63 16.79
CA LEU A 100 2.01 -3.59 18.06
C LEU A 100 1.23 -4.43 19.09
N PRO A 101 1.80 -5.53 19.61
CA PRO A 101 1.07 -6.50 20.42
C PRO A 101 0.65 -5.95 21.80
N THR A 102 1.33 -4.91 22.27
CA THR A 102 1.03 -4.24 23.54
C THR A 102 -0.12 -3.23 23.46
N LEU A 103 -0.50 -2.84 22.24
CA LEU A 103 -1.56 -1.87 21.97
C LEU A 103 -2.87 -2.57 21.59
N THR A 104 -3.98 -1.99 21.97
CA THR A 104 -5.34 -2.37 21.52
C THR A 104 -5.53 -2.09 20.01
N ALA A 105 -6.62 -2.58 19.42
CA ALA A 105 -6.99 -2.27 18.04
C ALA A 105 -7.13 -0.75 17.83
N LEU A 106 -7.79 -0.06 18.76
CA LEU A 106 -7.96 1.40 18.71
C LEU A 106 -6.61 2.12 18.73
N GLU A 107 -5.73 1.74 19.65
CA GLU A 107 -4.41 2.36 19.79
C GLU A 107 -3.51 2.08 18.57
N ASN A 108 -3.56 0.87 18.00
CA ASN A 108 -2.86 0.55 16.74
C ASN A 108 -3.33 1.44 15.58
N VAL A 109 -4.66 1.63 15.44
CA VAL A 109 -5.22 2.49 14.39
C VAL A 109 -4.93 3.97 14.65
N ALA A 110 -4.90 4.41 15.90
CA ALA A 110 -4.62 5.79 16.30
C ALA A 110 -3.15 6.19 16.09
N LEU A 111 -2.22 5.22 16.06
CA LEU A 111 -0.78 5.47 16.04
C LEU A 111 -0.30 6.44 14.94
N PRO A 112 -0.70 6.30 13.66
CA PRO A 112 -0.28 7.24 12.62
C PRO A 112 -0.74 8.68 12.89
N LEU A 113 -1.92 8.87 13.48
CA LEU A 113 -2.46 10.19 13.82
C LEU A 113 -1.69 10.84 14.97
N HIS A 114 -1.25 10.05 15.95
CA HIS A 114 -0.36 10.54 17.01
C HIS A 114 0.98 11.02 16.45
N LEU A 115 1.54 10.28 15.47
CA LEU A 115 2.77 10.70 14.79
C LEU A 115 2.59 11.98 13.97
N GLN A 116 1.37 12.30 13.55
CA GLN A 116 1.02 13.58 12.90
C GLN A 116 0.69 14.69 13.89
N CYS A 117 0.87 14.46 15.21
CA CYS A 117 0.63 15.42 16.28
C CYS A 117 -0.82 15.93 16.37
N LEU A 118 -1.82 15.12 15.97
CA LEU A 118 -3.22 15.44 16.17
C LEU A 118 -3.58 15.43 17.67
N ARG A 119 -4.62 16.21 18.04
CA ARG A 119 -5.13 16.23 19.41
C ARG A 119 -5.70 14.85 19.77
N ARG A 120 -5.48 14.42 21.02
CA ARG A 120 -5.87 13.08 21.50
C ARG A 120 -7.34 12.74 21.20
N ARG A 121 -8.26 13.65 21.51
CA ARG A 121 -9.69 13.44 21.28
C ARG A 121 -10.00 13.21 19.80
N GLU A 122 -9.44 14.03 18.91
CA GLU A 122 -9.61 13.90 17.47
C GLU A 122 -9.03 12.58 16.94
N THR A 123 -7.88 12.18 17.46
CA THR A 123 -7.22 10.91 17.13
C THR A 123 -8.11 9.71 17.49
N GLU A 124 -8.65 9.70 18.73
CA GLU A 124 -9.53 8.63 19.20
C GLU A 124 -10.85 8.56 18.39
N GLU A 125 -11.47 9.71 18.11
CA GLU A 125 -12.69 9.80 17.30
C GLU A 125 -12.48 9.28 15.87
N ARG A 126 -11.37 9.67 15.19
CA ARG A 126 -11.03 9.21 13.84
C ARG A 126 -10.70 7.73 13.81
N ALA A 127 -9.93 7.24 14.78
CA ALA A 127 -9.56 5.84 14.87
C ALA A 127 -10.77 4.94 15.12
N LEU A 128 -11.70 5.36 16.01
CA LEU A 128 -12.94 4.62 16.28
C LEU A 128 -13.86 4.59 15.05
N ALA A 129 -14.00 5.72 14.36
CA ALA A 129 -14.78 5.80 13.12
C ALA A 129 -14.19 4.88 12.02
N MET A 130 -12.87 4.79 11.93
CA MET A 130 -12.23 3.87 10.97
C MET A 130 -12.42 2.41 11.37
N LEU A 131 -12.35 2.06 12.66
CA LEU A 131 -12.67 0.72 13.15
C LEU A 131 -14.13 0.34 12.88
N GLU A 132 -15.05 1.27 12.96
CA GLU A 132 -16.46 1.04 12.59
C GLU A 132 -16.59 0.69 11.10
N ARG A 133 -15.88 1.38 10.20
CA ARG A 133 -15.87 1.10 8.75
C ARG A 133 -15.35 -0.29 8.40
N VAL A 134 -14.35 -0.76 9.14
CA VAL A 134 -13.82 -2.11 8.94
C VAL A 134 -14.57 -3.19 9.74
N GLY A 135 -15.69 -2.81 10.42
CA GLY A 135 -16.57 -3.72 11.16
C GLY A 135 -16.02 -4.17 12.53
N LEU A 136 -15.09 -3.40 13.12
CA LEU A 136 -14.40 -3.79 14.36
C LEU A 136 -14.65 -2.84 15.54
N LYS A 137 -15.67 -1.99 15.51
CA LYS A 137 -15.97 -1.05 16.60
C LYS A 137 -16.09 -1.75 17.97
N VAL A 138 -16.78 -2.89 18.01
CA VAL A 138 -16.97 -3.69 19.24
C VAL A 138 -15.69 -4.38 19.72
N ARG A 139 -14.69 -4.47 18.87
CA ARG A 139 -13.36 -5.04 19.15
C ARG A 139 -12.28 -3.99 19.42
N SER A 140 -12.65 -2.70 19.51
CA SER A 140 -11.70 -1.59 19.64
C SER A 140 -10.70 -1.73 20.79
N HIS A 141 -11.11 -2.33 21.91
CA HIS A 141 -10.28 -2.55 23.10
C HIS A 141 -9.56 -3.90 23.14
N HIS A 142 -9.74 -4.77 22.12
CA HIS A 142 -9.02 -6.05 22.03
C HIS A 142 -7.58 -5.81 21.59
N ARG A 143 -6.67 -6.64 22.10
CA ARG A 143 -5.28 -6.70 21.64
C ARG A 143 -5.14 -7.69 20.46
N PRO A 144 -4.05 -7.60 19.69
CA PRO A 144 -3.84 -8.46 18.51
C PRO A 144 -3.92 -9.96 18.78
N ASP A 145 -3.53 -10.43 19.97
CA ASP A 145 -3.62 -11.83 20.39
C ASP A 145 -5.06 -12.32 20.64
N GLN A 146 -6.00 -11.39 20.83
CA GLN A 146 -7.44 -11.64 21.03
C GLN A 146 -8.24 -11.55 19.73
N LEU A 147 -7.59 -11.29 18.59
CA LEU A 147 -8.20 -11.10 17.29
C LEU A 147 -7.86 -12.26 16.34
N SER A 148 -8.83 -12.65 15.50
CA SER A 148 -8.58 -13.57 14.38
C SER A 148 -7.62 -12.98 13.35
N GLY A 149 -7.13 -13.81 12.42
CA GLY A 149 -6.27 -13.34 11.31
C GLY A 149 -6.92 -12.25 10.47
N GLY A 150 -8.18 -12.45 10.08
CA GLY A 150 -8.96 -11.47 9.32
C GLY A 150 -9.23 -10.19 10.11
N GLU A 151 -9.54 -10.28 11.42
CA GLU A 151 -9.71 -9.11 12.29
C GLU A 151 -8.40 -8.32 12.42
N ARG A 152 -7.25 -9.00 12.60
CA ARG A 152 -5.92 -8.34 12.61
C ARG A 152 -5.64 -7.61 11.30
N GLN A 153 -5.99 -8.22 10.16
CA GLN A 153 -5.82 -7.57 8.86
C GLN A 153 -6.72 -6.35 8.69
N ARG A 154 -7.98 -6.42 9.15
CA ARG A 154 -8.89 -5.26 9.17
C ARG A 154 -8.35 -4.12 10.03
N VAL A 155 -7.74 -4.41 11.19
CA VAL A 155 -7.04 -3.41 12.02
C VAL A 155 -5.84 -2.81 11.27
N ALA A 156 -5.03 -3.64 10.59
CA ALA A 156 -3.88 -3.16 9.81
C ALA A 156 -4.31 -2.25 8.65
N ILE A 157 -5.41 -2.58 7.95
CA ILE A 157 -6.00 -1.75 6.91
C ILE A 157 -6.52 -0.43 7.50
N ALA A 158 -7.26 -0.49 8.61
CA ALA A 158 -7.74 0.70 9.30
C ALA A 158 -6.60 1.63 9.71
N ARG A 159 -5.51 1.08 10.26
CA ARG A 159 -4.29 1.83 10.58
C ARG A 159 -3.68 2.49 9.36
N ALA A 160 -3.58 1.77 8.24
CA ALA A 160 -2.99 2.29 7.01
C ALA A 160 -3.82 3.43 6.39
N LEU A 161 -5.15 3.45 6.60
CA LEU A 161 -6.07 4.38 5.94
C LEU A 161 -6.64 5.49 6.84
N VAL A 162 -6.41 5.44 8.16
CA VAL A 162 -7.03 6.37 9.14
C VAL A 162 -6.70 7.85 8.89
N PHE A 163 -5.53 8.13 8.31
CA PHE A 163 -5.09 9.48 7.94
C PHE A 163 -5.35 9.83 6.47
N ARG A 164 -6.08 8.94 5.72
CA ARG A 164 -6.45 9.09 4.31
C ARG A 164 -5.26 9.37 3.40
N PRO A 165 -4.26 8.49 3.36
CA PRO A 165 -3.10 8.67 2.49
C PRO A 165 -3.52 8.66 1.02
N PRO A 166 -2.90 9.48 0.16
CA PRO A 166 -3.14 9.44 -1.28
C PRO A 166 -2.61 8.16 -1.94
N ILE A 167 -1.61 7.51 -1.34
CA ILE A 167 -1.00 6.28 -1.85
C ILE A 167 -1.09 5.18 -0.77
N LEU A 168 -1.63 4.02 -1.16
CA LEU A 168 -1.67 2.81 -0.34
C LEU A 168 -0.78 1.75 -0.97
N LEU A 169 0.18 1.27 -0.22
CA LEU A 169 1.07 0.18 -0.62
C LEU A 169 0.70 -1.09 0.15
N GLY A 170 0.63 -2.22 -0.52
CA GLY A 170 0.34 -3.51 0.10
C GLY A 170 1.39 -4.55 -0.23
N ASP A 171 1.96 -5.16 0.82
CA ASP A 171 2.86 -6.30 0.72
C ASP A 171 2.08 -7.57 1.11
N GLU A 172 1.64 -8.33 0.11
CA GLU A 172 0.86 -9.57 0.27
C GLU A 172 -0.34 -9.44 1.24
N PRO A 173 -1.28 -8.49 1.02
CA PRO A 173 -2.29 -8.12 2.02
C PRO A 173 -3.26 -9.25 2.40
N THR A 174 -3.30 -10.35 1.64
CA THR A 174 -4.12 -11.55 1.90
C THR A 174 -3.31 -12.81 2.08
N GLY A 175 -1.97 -12.73 2.07
CA GLY A 175 -1.09 -13.90 2.01
C GLY A 175 -1.14 -14.82 3.23
N ASN A 176 -1.59 -14.34 4.40
CA ASN A 176 -1.71 -15.12 5.63
C ASN A 176 -3.17 -15.45 5.99
N LEU A 177 -4.10 -15.33 5.03
CA LEU A 177 -5.52 -15.55 5.24
C LEU A 177 -6.01 -16.74 4.41
N ASP A 178 -7.06 -17.40 4.88
CA ASP A 178 -7.80 -18.35 4.05
C ASP A 178 -8.51 -17.63 2.89
N SER A 179 -8.90 -18.37 1.86
CA SER A 179 -9.45 -17.79 0.63
C SER A 179 -10.70 -16.95 0.87
N ASN A 180 -11.62 -17.39 1.73
CA ASN A 180 -12.87 -16.67 1.99
C ASN A 180 -12.61 -15.34 2.72
N THR A 181 -11.79 -15.39 3.76
CA THR A 181 -11.36 -14.19 4.50
C THR A 181 -10.56 -13.25 3.58
N GLY A 182 -9.71 -13.80 2.71
CA GLY A 182 -8.96 -13.02 1.72
C GLY A 182 -9.87 -12.24 0.77
N GLU A 183 -10.94 -12.88 0.24
CA GLU A 183 -11.93 -12.20 -0.59
C GLU A 183 -12.68 -11.09 0.16
N GLU A 184 -13.07 -11.32 1.43
CA GLU A 184 -13.70 -10.28 2.25
C GLU A 184 -12.77 -9.06 2.43
N ILE A 185 -11.48 -9.29 2.65
CA ILE A 185 -10.48 -8.22 2.77
C ILE A 185 -10.34 -7.44 1.45
N LEU A 186 -10.33 -8.12 0.30
CA LEU A 186 -10.26 -7.45 -1.00
C LEU A 186 -11.53 -6.62 -1.30
N ARG A 187 -12.72 -7.13 -0.93
CA ARG A 187 -13.97 -6.36 -1.03
C ARG A 187 -13.94 -5.11 -0.13
N LEU A 188 -13.46 -5.25 1.11
CA LEU A 188 -13.30 -4.13 2.02
C LEU A 188 -12.33 -3.08 1.45
N LEU A 189 -11.21 -3.51 0.85
CA LEU A 189 -10.27 -2.60 0.19
C LEU A 189 -10.91 -1.88 -1.03
N ASP A 190 -11.77 -2.57 -1.80
CA ASP A 190 -12.51 -1.97 -2.92
C ASP A 190 -13.46 -0.87 -2.44
N ASP A 191 -14.22 -1.14 -1.38
CA ASP A 191 -15.15 -0.17 -0.79
C ASP A 191 -14.41 1.07 -0.26
N LEU A 192 -13.30 0.86 0.46
CA LEU A 192 -12.49 1.96 1.01
C LEU A 192 -11.76 2.73 -0.10
N HIS A 193 -11.29 2.05 -1.16
CA HIS A 193 -10.70 2.70 -2.32
C HIS A 193 -11.72 3.62 -3.04
N ARG A 194 -12.94 3.13 -3.28
CA ARG A 194 -14.00 3.95 -3.89
C ARG A 194 -14.35 5.17 -3.03
N GLU A 195 -14.34 5.02 -1.71
CA GLU A 195 -14.64 6.13 -0.81
C GLU A 195 -13.51 7.17 -0.74
N PHE A 196 -12.25 6.73 -0.71
CA PHE A 196 -11.10 7.61 -0.48
C PHE A 196 -10.39 8.04 -1.76
N ASN A 197 -10.66 7.36 -2.87
CA ASN A 197 -10.02 7.59 -4.19
C ASN A 197 -8.48 7.62 -4.10
N ASN A 198 -7.91 6.76 -3.24
CA ASN A 198 -6.47 6.63 -3.09
C ASN A 198 -5.88 5.74 -4.21
N THR A 199 -4.62 5.96 -4.54
CA THR A 199 -3.87 5.12 -5.48
C THR A 199 -3.35 3.90 -4.76
N ILE A 200 -3.51 2.71 -5.34
CA ILE A 200 -3.11 1.44 -4.70
C ILE A 200 -2.02 0.75 -5.52
N LEU A 201 -0.92 0.38 -4.88
CA LEU A 201 0.07 -0.54 -5.43
C LEU A 201 0.20 -1.76 -4.51
N LEU A 202 -0.17 -2.92 -5.03
CA LEU A 202 -0.05 -4.20 -4.31
C LEU A 202 1.10 -5.02 -4.89
N VAL A 203 1.92 -5.61 -4.05
CA VAL A 203 2.76 -6.73 -4.46
C VAL A 203 2.14 -8.02 -3.94
N THR A 204 2.00 -9.03 -4.79
CA THR A 204 1.31 -10.27 -4.44
C THR A 204 1.72 -11.43 -5.36
N HIS A 205 1.49 -12.65 -4.90
CA HIS A 205 1.49 -13.85 -5.74
C HIS A 205 0.07 -14.44 -5.87
N ASN A 206 -0.95 -13.78 -5.29
CA ASN A 206 -2.33 -14.23 -5.27
C ASN A 206 -3.10 -13.64 -6.46
N ASP A 207 -3.64 -14.51 -7.32
CA ASP A 207 -4.41 -14.13 -8.52
C ASP A 207 -5.69 -13.35 -8.17
N LEU A 208 -6.34 -13.63 -7.04
CA LEU A 208 -7.53 -12.88 -6.59
C LEU A 208 -7.17 -11.43 -6.25
N ALA A 209 -6.05 -11.22 -5.55
CA ALA A 209 -5.57 -9.87 -5.24
C ALA A 209 -5.13 -9.12 -6.51
N ALA A 210 -4.54 -9.82 -7.48
CA ALA A 210 -4.21 -9.24 -8.78
C ALA A 210 -5.47 -8.87 -9.58
N ALA A 211 -6.50 -9.74 -9.60
CA ALA A 211 -7.77 -9.49 -10.27
C ALA A 211 -8.57 -8.32 -9.65
N PHE A 212 -8.27 -7.94 -8.42
CA PHE A 212 -8.82 -6.75 -7.76
C PHE A 212 -8.29 -5.44 -8.41
N CYS A 213 -7.10 -5.44 -8.99
CA CYS A 213 -6.43 -4.27 -9.54
C CYS A 213 -6.86 -4.00 -11.00
N ASP A 214 -6.70 -2.75 -11.45
CA ASP A 214 -7.03 -2.31 -12.80
C ASP A 214 -5.95 -2.74 -13.80
N ARG A 215 -4.70 -2.86 -13.31
CA ARG A 215 -3.52 -3.25 -14.08
C ARG A 215 -2.65 -4.22 -13.29
N VAL A 216 -2.12 -5.21 -13.98
CA VAL A 216 -1.25 -6.25 -13.41
C VAL A 216 0.06 -6.29 -14.17
N LEU A 217 1.15 -6.10 -13.43
CA LEU A 217 2.52 -6.20 -13.92
C LEU A 217 3.15 -7.50 -13.41
N THR A 218 3.83 -8.24 -14.26
CA THR A 218 4.59 -9.42 -13.85
C THR A 218 6.05 -9.06 -13.73
N LEU A 219 6.60 -9.16 -12.51
CA LEU A 219 8.00 -8.96 -12.19
C LEU A 219 8.74 -10.31 -12.16
N ARG A 220 9.78 -10.46 -12.95
CA ARG A 220 10.62 -11.64 -12.98
C ARG A 220 12.09 -11.22 -13.11
N ASP A 221 12.94 -11.80 -12.28
CA ASP A 221 14.39 -11.53 -12.29
C ASP A 221 14.71 -10.01 -12.30
N GLY A 222 13.97 -9.24 -11.50
CA GLY A 222 14.13 -7.80 -11.38
C GLY A 222 13.63 -6.98 -12.57
N GLN A 223 12.86 -7.55 -13.51
CA GLN A 223 12.31 -6.87 -14.69
C GLN A 223 10.81 -7.06 -14.83
N PHE A 224 10.09 -6.06 -15.36
CA PHE A 224 8.72 -6.24 -15.80
C PHE A 224 8.71 -6.97 -17.16
N VAL A 225 8.13 -8.18 -17.16
CA VAL A 225 8.08 -9.05 -18.35
C VAL A 225 6.71 -9.08 -19.02
N LYS A 226 5.64 -8.65 -18.32
CA LYS A 226 4.28 -8.64 -18.82
C LYS A 226 3.46 -7.57 -18.13
N GLU A 227 2.54 -6.96 -18.87
CA GLU A 227 1.54 -6.03 -18.37
C GLU A 227 0.17 -6.41 -18.92
N ILE A 228 -0.85 -6.38 -18.08
CA ILE A 228 -2.24 -6.71 -18.44
C ILE A 228 -3.15 -5.65 -17.81
N HIS A 229 -4.09 -5.12 -18.60
CA HIS A 229 -5.22 -4.33 -18.10
C HIS A 229 -6.41 -5.25 -17.86
N THR A 230 -6.99 -5.22 -16.66
CA THR A 230 -8.07 -6.14 -16.26
C THR A 230 -9.46 -5.71 -16.74
N GLY A 231 -9.56 -4.54 -17.38
CA GLY A 231 -10.83 -3.97 -17.84
C GLY A 231 -11.71 -3.38 -16.73
N ARG A 232 -11.23 -3.32 -15.49
CA ARG A 232 -11.89 -2.64 -14.36
C ARG A 232 -11.59 -1.14 -14.35
N THR A 233 -11.78 -0.44 -15.46
CA THR A 233 -11.73 1.02 -15.44
C THR A 233 -12.85 1.52 -14.53
N GLY A 234 -12.49 2.35 -13.54
CA GLY A 234 -13.43 2.96 -12.61
C GLY A 234 -14.61 3.56 -13.36
N SER A 235 -15.80 3.04 -13.11
CA SER A 235 -17.07 3.60 -13.57
C SER A 235 -17.32 4.91 -12.81
N ALA A 236 -16.66 5.97 -13.28
CA ALA A 236 -17.02 7.35 -12.99
C ALA A 236 -17.61 7.96 -14.25
N ALA A 237 -18.79 7.49 -14.64
CA ALA A 237 -19.65 8.19 -15.58
C ALA A 237 -21.09 7.93 -15.18
N GLY A 238 -21.71 8.95 -14.56
CA GLY A 238 -23.11 8.97 -14.26
C GLY A 238 -23.93 8.66 -15.51
N SER A 239 -24.90 7.78 -15.38
CA SER A 239 -26.06 7.72 -16.26
C SER A 239 -27.06 8.77 -15.79
N GLU A 240 -27.01 9.95 -16.41
CA GLU A 240 -28.19 10.79 -16.52
C GLU A 240 -29.01 10.26 -17.69
N SER A 241 -30.23 9.92 -17.43
CA SER A 241 -31.38 9.99 -18.33
C SER A 241 -32.64 10.05 -17.53
#